data_01c35a4a330e26b58bc3f0a7cd52bdf4
#
_entry.id   01c35a4a330e26b58bc3f0a7cd52bdf4
#
_cell.length_a   1.000
_cell.length_b   1.000
_cell.length_c   1.000
_cell.angle_alpha   90.00
_cell.angle_beta   90.00
_cell.angle_gamma   90.00
#
_symmetry.space_group_name_H-M   'P 1'
#
loop_
_entity.id
_entity.type
_entity.pdbx_description
1 polymer ?
#
loop_
_entity_poly.entity_id
_entity_poly.type
_entity_poly.pdbx_seq_one_letter_code
_entity_poly.pdbx_strand_id
1 'polypeptide(L)'
;MSFYPQPNKYQCGPFALKYALIMLGIFEHEKVIAKKAGSSWWKGTDEIGLAKAAKSYDCKMKYFRRETGADGIKILTRLLRKGYPCVLSVDNWGHWFTVVNWQQGKFVVIDSSLDKVIVIYSANQIIKRWKFKDLENDFNSFDGYAVIPNFKIRAKAKFTLAEARYVMQKTNSNLAKNWDKFFNDLISVCRPMTAAALHTITFNEFLRRHEKLLIEQVANWHGSPTYSELKMILKKMNFVAEVYNLVIYGDQQKKALIDLASLLMMYSCGKYGMKKLY
;
A
#
# COMPACT_ATOMS: atom_id res chain seq x y z
N MET A 1 9.49 -4.98 4.91
CA MET A 1 9.45 -3.52 4.63
C MET A 1 8.54 -3.25 3.44
N SER A 2 7.73 -2.17 3.49
CA SER A 2 6.69 -1.93 2.47
C SER A 2 7.07 -0.85 1.47
N PHE A 3 6.95 0.41 1.81
CA PHE A 3 7.17 1.52 0.89
C PHE A 3 8.60 2.08 1.05
N TYR A 4 9.48 1.76 0.12
CA TYR A 4 10.88 2.23 0.08
C TYR A 4 11.44 2.13 -1.35
N PRO A 5 12.49 2.93 -1.69
CA PRO A 5 13.05 2.94 -3.03
C PRO A 5 13.70 1.61 -3.42
N GLN A 6 13.69 1.30 -4.71
CA GLN A 6 14.44 0.16 -5.24
C GLN A 6 15.95 0.39 -5.13
N PRO A 7 16.74 -0.66 -4.85
CA PRO A 7 18.18 -0.51 -4.70
C PRO A 7 18.93 -0.34 -6.04
N ASN A 8 18.32 -0.71 -7.15
CA ASN A 8 18.88 -0.58 -8.49
C ASN A 8 17.79 -0.56 -9.57
N LYS A 9 18.13 -0.14 -10.78
CA LYS A 9 17.20 0.06 -11.91
C LYS A 9 16.49 -1.20 -12.42
N TYR A 10 16.98 -2.39 -12.12
CA TYR A 10 16.43 -3.66 -12.65
C TYR A 10 15.31 -4.24 -11.78
N GLN A 11 15.00 -3.64 -10.65
CA GLN A 11 14.01 -4.15 -9.70
C GLN A 11 12.65 -3.43 -9.76
N CYS A 12 12.47 -2.48 -10.69
CA CYS A 12 11.23 -1.70 -10.79
C CYS A 12 9.98 -2.58 -10.94
N GLY A 13 10.03 -3.64 -11.75
CA GLY A 13 8.91 -4.55 -11.96
C GLY A 13 8.44 -5.27 -10.68
N PRO A 14 9.31 -6.00 -9.96
CA PRO A 14 8.97 -6.60 -8.67
C PRO A 14 8.44 -5.62 -7.64
N PHE A 15 9.02 -4.40 -7.57
CA PHE A 15 8.54 -3.34 -6.69
C PHE A 15 7.15 -2.83 -7.10
N ALA A 16 6.92 -2.61 -8.39
CA ALA A 16 5.61 -2.17 -8.88
C ALA A 16 4.52 -3.21 -8.56
N LEU A 17 4.78 -4.51 -8.81
CA LEU A 17 3.84 -5.55 -8.45
C LEU A 17 3.63 -5.63 -6.93
N LYS A 18 4.70 -5.54 -6.12
CA LYS A 18 4.62 -5.48 -4.66
C LYS A 18 3.65 -4.39 -4.18
N TYR A 19 3.77 -3.18 -4.74
CA TYR A 19 2.89 -2.07 -4.34
C TYR A 19 1.43 -2.33 -4.74
N ALA A 20 1.20 -2.92 -5.89
CA ALA A 20 -0.15 -3.33 -6.28
C ALA A 20 -0.72 -4.39 -5.31
N LEU A 21 0.08 -5.37 -4.90
CA LEU A 21 -0.31 -6.41 -3.95
C LEU A 21 -0.60 -5.84 -2.55
N ILE A 22 0.22 -4.89 -2.06
CA ILE A 22 -0.03 -4.20 -0.78
C ILE A 22 -1.41 -3.53 -0.79
N MET A 23 -1.82 -2.91 -1.90
CA MET A 23 -3.15 -2.31 -2.02
C MET A 23 -4.28 -3.34 -1.92
N LEU A 24 -4.00 -4.59 -2.23
CA LEU A 24 -4.94 -5.72 -2.12
C LEU A 24 -4.84 -6.48 -0.79
N GLY A 25 -4.03 -5.97 0.16
CA GLY A 25 -3.81 -6.60 1.47
C GLY A 25 -2.88 -7.82 1.44
N ILE A 26 -2.08 -7.96 0.38
CA ILE A 26 -1.07 -9.02 0.22
C ILE A 26 0.31 -8.42 0.46
N PHE A 27 1.02 -8.93 1.44
CA PHE A 27 2.36 -8.47 1.80
C PHE A 27 3.39 -9.54 1.47
N GLU A 28 4.25 -9.22 0.51
CA GLU A 28 5.34 -10.09 0.11
C GLU A 28 6.62 -9.29 -0.13
N HIS A 29 7.75 -9.92 0.09
CA HIS A 29 9.04 -9.29 -0.15
C HIS A 29 9.37 -9.26 -1.64
N GLU A 30 9.88 -8.14 -2.15
CA GLU A 30 10.19 -7.98 -3.59
C GLU A 30 11.17 -9.02 -4.14
N LYS A 31 12.09 -9.54 -3.30
CA LYS A 31 12.99 -10.64 -3.71
C LYS A 31 12.23 -11.93 -4.04
N VAL A 32 11.17 -12.23 -3.28
CA VAL A 32 10.32 -13.40 -3.54
C VAL A 32 9.52 -13.17 -4.82
N ILE A 33 8.97 -11.96 -4.99
CA ILE A 33 8.27 -11.57 -6.22
C ILE A 33 9.20 -11.65 -7.42
N ALA A 34 10.44 -11.14 -7.31
CA ALA A 34 11.46 -11.20 -8.35
C ALA A 34 11.79 -12.64 -8.76
N LYS A 35 11.96 -13.54 -7.77
CA LYS A 35 12.18 -14.97 -8.01
C LYS A 35 11.01 -15.61 -8.77
N LYS A 36 9.77 -15.33 -8.34
CA LYS A 36 8.56 -15.84 -9.01
C LYS A 36 8.38 -15.29 -10.42
N ALA A 37 8.79 -14.03 -10.63
CA ALA A 37 8.75 -13.38 -11.94
C ALA A 37 9.88 -13.84 -12.89
N GLY A 38 10.92 -14.51 -12.38
CA GLY A 38 12.10 -14.82 -13.17
C GLY A 38 12.92 -13.59 -13.52
N SER A 39 12.91 -12.56 -12.64
CA SER A 39 13.64 -11.31 -12.85
C SER A 39 15.14 -11.55 -12.96
N SER A 40 15.79 -10.83 -13.87
CA SER A 40 17.25 -10.85 -14.00
C SER A 40 17.87 -9.49 -13.70
N TRP A 41 19.11 -9.49 -13.23
CA TRP A 41 19.82 -8.27 -12.85
C TRP A 41 20.26 -7.41 -14.07
N TRP A 42 20.20 -7.97 -15.29
CA TRP A 42 20.59 -7.25 -16.53
C TRP A 42 19.40 -6.89 -17.44
N LYS A 43 18.30 -7.66 -17.40
CA LYS A 43 17.10 -7.42 -18.23
C LYS A 43 15.93 -6.83 -17.45
N GLY A 44 16.00 -6.89 -16.10
CA GLY A 44 14.87 -6.52 -15.26
C GLY A 44 13.77 -7.58 -15.31
N THR A 45 12.52 -7.13 -15.40
CA THR A 45 11.34 -8.00 -15.43
C THR A 45 10.38 -7.51 -16.51
N ASP A 46 10.03 -8.40 -17.41
CA ASP A 46 9.01 -8.17 -18.44
C ASP A 46 7.58 -8.42 -17.89
N GLU A 47 6.60 -8.11 -18.72
CA GLU A 47 5.19 -8.28 -18.38
C GLU A 47 4.80 -9.75 -18.19
N ILE A 48 5.44 -10.68 -18.90
CA ILE A 48 5.17 -12.13 -18.79
C ILE A 48 5.60 -12.61 -17.41
N GLY A 49 6.80 -12.23 -16.98
CA GLY A 49 7.32 -12.51 -15.64
C GLY A 49 6.44 -11.91 -14.55
N LEU A 50 6.03 -10.64 -14.70
CA LEU A 50 5.13 -10.01 -13.76
C LEU A 50 3.77 -10.71 -13.68
N ALA A 51 3.18 -11.09 -14.81
CA ALA A 51 1.92 -11.83 -14.86
C ALA A 51 2.04 -13.22 -14.19
N LYS A 52 3.16 -13.92 -14.40
CA LYS A 52 3.47 -15.20 -13.74
C LYS A 52 3.55 -15.02 -12.21
N ALA A 53 4.26 -13.99 -11.76
CA ALA A 53 4.36 -13.68 -10.34
C ALA A 53 2.99 -13.32 -9.75
N ALA A 54 2.21 -12.45 -10.39
CA ALA A 54 0.87 -12.06 -9.95
C ALA A 54 -0.06 -13.28 -9.80
N LYS A 55 -0.01 -14.22 -10.76
CA LYS A 55 -0.79 -15.48 -10.73
C LYS A 55 -0.48 -16.30 -9.47
N SER A 56 0.76 -16.31 -8.99
CA SER A 56 1.15 -17.04 -7.77
C SER A 56 0.57 -16.45 -6.49
N TYR A 57 -0.03 -15.26 -6.55
CA TYR A 57 -0.78 -14.59 -5.48
C TYR A 57 -2.28 -14.54 -5.78
N ASP A 58 -2.75 -15.43 -6.64
CA ASP A 58 -4.15 -15.49 -7.08
C ASP A 58 -4.67 -14.16 -7.66
N CYS A 59 -3.80 -13.47 -8.39
CA CYS A 59 -4.11 -12.23 -9.09
C CYS A 59 -3.89 -12.39 -10.59
N LYS A 60 -4.74 -11.73 -11.39
CA LYS A 60 -4.60 -11.64 -12.84
C LYS A 60 -4.09 -10.25 -13.23
N MET A 61 -3.09 -10.17 -14.07
CA MET A 61 -2.69 -8.94 -14.75
C MET A 61 -3.47 -8.80 -16.06
N LYS A 62 -4.39 -7.85 -16.12
CA LYS A 62 -5.19 -7.55 -17.31
C LYS A 62 -4.55 -6.43 -18.09
N TYR A 63 -3.99 -6.76 -19.25
CA TYR A 63 -3.40 -5.80 -20.18
C TYR A 63 -4.41 -4.82 -20.75
N PHE A 64 -3.98 -3.60 -20.95
CA PHE A 64 -4.67 -2.59 -21.75
C PHE A 64 -3.67 -1.66 -22.46
N ARG A 65 -3.99 -1.29 -23.69
CA ARG A 65 -3.23 -0.35 -24.52
C ARG A 65 -4.16 0.73 -25.06
N ARG A 66 -3.67 1.94 -25.19
CA ARG A 66 -4.34 3.05 -25.89
C ARG A 66 -3.32 3.83 -26.70
N GLU A 67 -3.79 4.45 -27.78
CA GLU A 67 -2.96 5.23 -28.69
C GLU A 67 -2.91 6.71 -28.29
N THR A 68 -3.94 7.18 -27.57
CA THR A 68 -4.02 8.56 -27.09
C THR A 68 -3.91 8.64 -25.58
N GLY A 69 -3.26 9.72 -25.08
CA GLY A 69 -3.17 9.96 -23.63
C GLY A 69 -4.54 10.15 -22.98
N ALA A 70 -5.50 10.77 -23.69
CA ALA A 70 -6.86 10.98 -23.18
C ALA A 70 -7.58 9.64 -22.93
N ASP A 71 -7.53 8.72 -23.88
CA ASP A 71 -8.12 7.38 -23.73
C ASP A 71 -7.36 6.53 -22.70
N GLY A 72 -6.03 6.71 -22.64
CA GLY A 72 -5.20 6.13 -21.58
C GLY A 72 -5.68 6.56 -20.19
N ILE A 73 -5.84 7.84 -19.95
CA ILE A 73 -6.37 8.38 -18.68
C ILE A 73 -7.80 7.89 -18.40
N LYS A 74 -8.66 7.84 -19.41
CA LYS A 74 -10.04 7.35 -19.26
C LYS A 74 -10.11 5.89 -18.81
N ILE A 75 -9.34 4.98 -19.45
CA ILE A 75 -9.29 3.58 -19.05
C ILE A 75 -8.66 3.40 -17.67
N LEU A 76 -7.54 4.09 -17.38
CA LEU A 76 -6.86 4.05 -16.09
C LEU A 76 -7.82 4.48 -14.96
N THR A 77 -8.47 5.64 -15.11
CA THR A 77 -9.45 6.14 -14.13
C THR A 77 -10.59 5.15 -13.89
N ARG A 78 -11.10 4.51 -14.96
CA ARG A 78 -12.17 3.49 -14.84
C ARG A 78 -11.71 2.27 -14.05
N LEU A 79 -10.48 1.81 -14.25
CA LEU A 79 -9.91 0.66 -13.53
C LEU A 79 -9.67 0.99 -12.05
N LEU A 80 -9.10 2.17 -11.76
CA LEU A 80 -8.88 2.65 -10.40
C LEU A 80 -10.19 2.82 -9.62
N ARG A 81 -11.26 3.32 -10.26
CA ARG A 81 -12.61 3.41 -9.64
C ARG A 81 -13.17 2.04 -9.26
N LYS A 82 -12.86 0.99 -10.03
CA LYS A 82 -13.17 -0.40 -9.66
C LYS A 82 -12.27 -0.92 -8.53
N GLY A 83 -11.27 -0.12 -8.17
CA GLY A 83 -10.29 -0.39 -7.12
C GLY A 83 -9.23 -1.39 -7.52
N TYR A 84 -8.91 -1.46 -8.79
CA TYR A 84 -7.79 -2.24 -9.28
C TYR A 84 -6.54 -1.36 -9.38
N PRO A 85 -5.47 -1.64 -8.64
CA PRO A 85 -4.19 -0.97 -8.84
C PRO A 85 -3.67 -1.31 -10.24
N CYS A 86 -3.05 -0.32 -10.90
CA CYS A 86 -2.55 -0.46 -12.26
C CYS A 86 -1.04 -0.29 -12.30
N VAL A 87 -0.34 -1.27 -12.84
CA VAL A 87 1.10 -1.21 -13.13
C VAL A 87 1.26 -0.67 -14.56
N LEU A 88 1.98 0.44 -14.71
CA LEU A 88 2.19 1.09 -16.01
C LEU A 88 3.64 0.94 -16.44
N SER A 89 3.84 0.65 -17.73
CA SER A 89 5.13 0.72 -18.38
C SER A 89 5.40 2.16 -18.82
N VAL A 90 6.45 2.78 -18.29
CA VAL A 90 6.72 4.21 -18.44
C VAL A 90 8.14 4.47 -18.89
N ASP A 91 8.45 5.74 -19.20
CA ASP A 91 9.79 6.19 -19.59
C ASP A 91 10.35 5.37 -20.77
N ASN A 92 9.57 5.30 -21.87
CA ASN A 92 9.83 4.48 -23.07
C ASN A 92 10.02 2.98 -22.76
N TRP A 93 9.14 2.43 -21.93
CA TRP A 93 9.18 1.04 -21.43
C TRP A 93 10.41 0.73 -20.57
N GLY A 94 11.18 1.73 -20.17
CA GLY A 94 12.36 1.57 -19.35
C GLY A 94 12.10 1.41 -17.84
N HIS A 95 10.85 1.64 -17.40
CA HIS A 95 10.50 1.63 -15.98
C HIS A 95 9.06 1.18 -15.74
N TRP A 96 8.82 0.67 -14.52
CA TRP A 96 7.51 0.28 -14.01
C TRP A 96 7.16 1.09 -12.77
N PHE A 97 5.96 1.68 -12.73
CA PHE A 97 5.39 2.19 -11.49
C PHE A 97 3.93 1.76 -11.31
N THR A 98 3.39 1.96 -10.12
CA THR A 98 2.01 1.56 -9.79
C THR A 98 1.14 2.78 -9.52
N VAL A 99 -0.01 2.87 -10.19
CA VAL A 99 -1.06 3.85 -9.91
C VAL A 99 -2.13 3.18 -9.05
N VAL A 100 -2.43 3.79 -7.91
CA VAL A 100 -3.28 3.14 -6.89
C VAL A 100 -4.60 3.85 -6.66
N ASN A 101 -4.69 5.15 -6.96
CA ASN A 101 -5.95 5.90 -6.84
C ASN A 101 -6.00 7.09 -7.80
N TRP A 102 -7.22 7.53 -8.07
CA TRP A 102 -7.54 8.79 -8.76
C TRP A 102 -8.59 9.54 -7.96
N GLN A 103 -8.33 10.82 -7.69
CA GLN A 103 -9.23 11.70 -6.96
C GLN A 103 -9.00 13.15 -7.38
N GLN A 104 -10.07 13.89 -7.67
CA GLN A 104 -9.99 15.33 -7.99
C GLN A 104 -8.96 15.67 -9.10
N GLY A 105 -8.93 14.88 -10.18
CA GLY A 105 -8.00 15.09 -11.29
C GLY A 105 -6.54 14.73 -11.00
N LYS A 106 -6.22 14.19 -9.83
CA LYS A 106 -4.89 13.76 -9.41
C LYS A 106 -4.82 12.24 -9.23
N PHE A 107 -3.65 11.71 -9.47
CA PHE A 107 -3.35 10.29 -9.32
C PHE A 107 -2.35 10.08 -8.19
N VAL A 108 -2.63 9.10 -7.32
CA VAL A 108 -1.66 8.60 -6.36
C VAL A 108 -0.84 7.52 -7.04
N VAL A 109 0.45 7.74 -7.12
CA VAL A 109 1.42 6.87 -7.78
C VAL A 109 2.43 6.37 -6.75
N ILE A 110 2.83 5.12 -6.86
CA ILE A 110 3.92 4.55 -6.06
C ILE A 110 5.02 4.16 -7.04
N ASP A 111 6.13 4.90 -6.97
CA ASP A 111 7.26 4.80 -7.87
C ASP A 111 8.55 4.51 -7.08
N SER A 112 9.07 3.31 -7.23
CA SER A 112 10.25 2.86 -6.51
C SER A 112 11.56 3.53 -6.95
N SER A 113 11.58 4.26 -8.06
CA SER A 113 12.77 5.00 -8.52
C SER A 113 13.00 6.30 -7.73
N LEU A 114 12.04 6.72 -6.95
CA LEU A 114 12.05 7.97 -6.20
C LEU A 114 12.38 7.73 -4.72
N ASP A 115 13.11 8.64 -4.08
CA ASP A 115 13.36 8.62 -2.64
C ASP A 115 12.04 8.65 -1.84
N LYS A 116 11.10 9.49 -2.26
CA LYS A 116 9.72 9.49 -1.79
C LYS A 116 8.89 8.67 -2.77
N VAL A 117 8.79 7.38 -2.48
CA VAL A 117 8.15 6.43 -3.40
C VAL A 117 6.66 6.71 -3.66
N ILE A 118 5.94 7.34 -2.73
CA ILE A 118 4.54 7.76 -2.93
C ILE A 118 4.54 9.20 -3.43
N VAL A 119 3.93 9.44 -4.59
CA VAL A 119 3.84 10.75 -5.22
C VAL A 119 2.44 11.00 -5.77
N ILE A 120 2.11 12.28 -5.97
CA ILE A 120 0.83 12.70 -6.54
C ILE A 120 1.10 13.37 -7.87
N TYR A 121 0.57 12.80 -8.95
CA TYR A 121 0.70 13.32 -10.31
C TYR A 121 -0.60 13.87 -10.86
N SER A 122 -0.51 14.88 -11.72
CA SER A 122 -1.58 15.29 -12.62
C SER A 122 -1.68 14.32 -13.80
N ALA A 123 -2.79 14.39 -14.55
CA ALA A 123 -2.94 13.61 -15.77
C ALA A 123 -1.81 13.87 -16.78
N ASN A 124 -1.41 15.13 -16.96
CA ASN A 124 -0.33 15.50 -17.88
C ASN A 124 1.03 14.91 -17.46
N GLN A 125 1.32 14.86 -16.16
CA GLN A 125 2.56 14.24 -15.65
C GLN A 125 2.57 12.72 -15.89
N ILE A 126 1.42 12.05 -15.72
CA ILE A 126 1.28 10.63 -16.07
C ILE A 126 1.46 10.44 -17.58
N ILE A 127 0.72 11.16 -18.40
CA ILE A 127 0.80 11.06 -19.88
C ILE A 127 2.24 11.24 -20.37
N LYS A 128 2.95 12.25 -19.84
CA LYS A 128 4.34 12.54 -20.23
C LYS A 128 5.28 11.35 -20.01
N ARG A 129 5.16 10.67 -18.87
CA ARG A 129 6.00 9.53 -18.54
C ARG A 129 5.52 8.21 -19.18
N TRP A 130 4.20 8.09 -19.33
CA TRP A 130 3.57 6.85 -19.80
C TRP A 130 3.64 6.67 -21.30
N LYS A 131 3.78 7.77 -22.05
CA LYS A 131 3.85 7.74 -23.51
C LYS A 131 5.09 6.95 -23.96
N PHE A 132 4.87 5.91 -24.76
CA PHE A 132 5.87 5.33 -25.62
C PHE A 132 5.65 5.86 -27.04
N LYS A 133 6.71 6.28 -27.70
CA LYS A 133 6.70 6.68 -29.09
C LYS A 133 7.56 5.72 -29.92
N ASP A 134 6.91 4.99 -30.82
CA ASP A 134 7.57 4.20 -31.84
C ASP A 134 7.98 5.14 -32.98
N LEU A 135 9.27 5.33 -33.16
CA LEU A 135 9.80 6.25 -34.18
C LEU A 135 9.78 5.62 -35.59
N GLU A 136 9.78 4.29 -35.67
CA GLU A 136 9.78 3.58 -36.97
C GLU A 136 8.38 3.50 -37.56
N ASN A 137 7.37 3.29 -36.74
CA ASN A 137 6.00 3.11 -37.15
C ASN A 137 5.10 4.34 -36.90
N ASP A 138 5.69 5.44 -36.42
CA ASP A 138 5.03 6.72 -36.06
C ASP A 138 3.73 6.54 -35.25
N PHE A 139 3.73 5.62 -34.31
CA PHE A 139 2.60 5.45 -33.42
C PHE A 139 2.97 5.71 -31.95
N ASN A 140 1.98 6.11 -31.16
CA ASN A 140 2.12 6.25 -29.72
C ASN A 140 1.38 5.12 -29.02
N SER A 141 1.93 4.65 -27.90
CA SER A 141 1.20 3.73 -27.04
C SER A 141 1.28 4.11 -25.56
N PHE A 142 0.23 3.72 -24.86
CA PHE A 142 0.05 3.88 -23.42
C PHE A 142 -0.31 2.51 -22.85
N ASP A 143 0.71 1.78 -22.39
CA ASP A 143 0.62 0.38 -22.01
C ASP A 143 0.55 0.20 -20.50
N GLY A 144 -0.37 -0.63 -20.03
CA GLY A 144 -0.52 -0.90 -18.60
C GLY A 144 -1.27 -2.19 -18.30
N TYR A 145 -1.21 -2.57 -17.03
CA TYR A 145 -1.78 -3.81 -16.52
C TYR A 145 -2.57 -3.54 -15.25
N ALA A 146 -3.86 -3.83 -15.26
CA ALA A 146 -4.66 -3.83 -14.04
C ALA A 146 -4.40 -5.13 -13.26
N VAL A 147 -4.05 -5.02 -11.99
CA VAL A 147 -3.89 -6.17 -11.09
C VAL A 147 -5.25 -6.47 -10.47
N ILE A 148 -5.84 -7.59 -10.88
CA ILE A 148 -7.20 -8.00 -10.53
C ILE A 148 -7.10 -9.26 -9.67
N PRO A 149 -7.56 -9.25 -8.40
CA PRO A 149 -7.60 -10.44 -7.59
C PRO A 149 -8.72 -11.39 -8.04
N ASN A 150 -8.46 -12.70 -8.03
CA ASN A 150 -9.45 -13.75 -8.27
C ASN A 150 -10.19 -14.15 -6.99
N PHE A 151 -9.79 -13.60 -5.84
CA PHE A 151 -10.40 -13.85 -4.54
C PHE A 151 -11.21 -12.64 -4.07
N LYS A 152 -12.12 -12.85 -3.12
CA LYS A 152 -12.80 -11.75 -2.44
C LYS A 152 -11.77 -11.00 -1.58
N ILE A 153 -11.52 -9.74 -1.92
CA ILE A 153 -10.57 -8.90 -1.18
C ILE A 153 -11.06 -8.75 0.26
N ARG A 154 -10.26 -9.21 1.22
CA ARG A 154 -10.58 -9.10 2.64
C ARG A 154 -10.29 -7.70 3.18
N ALA A 155 -9.14 -7.13 2.80
CA ALA A 155 -8.75 -5.79 3.18
C ALA A 155 -8.18 -5.07 1.96
N LYS A 156 -8.79 -3.95 1.55
CA LYS A 156 -8.38 -3.17 0.40
C LYS A 156 -8.02 -1.78 0.82
N ALA A 157 -6.80 -1.38 0.54
CA ALA A 157 -6.34 -0.04 0.84
C ALA A 157 -7.04 1.01 -0.04
N LYS A 158 -7.38 2.12 0.58
CA LYS A 158 -7.77 3.36 -0.11
C LYS A 158 -6.75 4.42 0.21
N PHE A 159 -5.84 4.68 -0.72
CA PHE A 159 -4.95 5.83 -0.61
C PHE A 159 -5.62 7.04 -1.25
N THR A 160 -6.34 7.84 -0.45
CA THR A 160 -6.82 9.15 -0.87
C THR A 160 -5.65 10.12 -1.01
N LEU A 161 -5.89 11.31 -1.59
CA LEU A 161 -4.86 12.35 -1.66
C LEU A 161 -4.38 12.79 -0.26
N ALA A 162 -5.27 12.81 0.72
CA ALA A 162 -4.92 13.17 2.10
C ALA A 162 -4.00 12.13 2.74
N GLU A 163 -4.33 10.85 2.60
CA GLU A 163 -3.54 9.73 3.11
C GLU A 163 -2.18 9.64 2.42
N ALA A 164 -2.14 9.81 1.10
CA ALA A 164 -0.89 9.87 0.37
C ALA A 164 0.01 11.01 0.89
N ARG A 165 -0.53 12.23 1.06
CA ARG A 165 0.21 13.37 1.63
C ARG A 165 0.72 13.10 3.03
N TYR A 166 -0.08 12.43 3.86
CA TYR A 166 0.34 12.08 5.22
C TYR A 166 1.54 11.12 5.20
N VAL A 167 1.48 10.05 4.43
CA VAL A 167 2.59 9.07 4.33
C VAL A 167 3.85 9.69 3.70
N MET A 168 3.70 10.64 2.78
CA MET A 168 4.81 11.35 2.13
C MET A 168 5.60 12.27 3.08
N GLN A 169 5.08 12.61 4.26
CA GLN A 169 5.78 13.44 5.22
C GLN A 169 7.04 12.73 5.75
N LYS A 170 8.14 13.47 5.89
CA LYS A 170 9.43 12.93 6.39
C LYS A 170 9.28 12.25 7.76
N THR A 171 8.46 12.82 8.63
CA THR A 171 8.12 12.28 9.96
C THR A 171 7.44 10.91 9.92
N ASN A 172 6.81 10.56 8.80
CA ASN A 172 6.10 9.31 8.59
C ASN A 172 6.87 8.28 7.75
N SER A 173 8.15 8.52 7.45
CA SER A 173 8.99 7.59 6.69
C SER A 173 9.09 6.21 7.33
N ASN A 174 9.15 6.15 8.66
CA ASN A 174 9.17 4.88 9.40
C ASN A 174 7.81 4.14 9.32
N LEU A 175 6.70 4.86 9.32
CA LEU A 175 5.38 4.28 9.08
C LEU A 175 5.32 3.64 7.68
N ALA A 176 5.75 4.35 6.65
CA ALA A 176 5.80 3.83 5.28
C ALA A 176 6.65 2.55 5.16
N LYS A 177 7.83 2.53 5.77
CA LYS A 177 8.73 1.37 5.75
C LYS A 177 8.19 0.16 6.52
N ASN A 178 7.51 0.39 7.63
CA ASN A 178 7.00 -0.66 8.53
C ASN A 178 5.49 -0.93 8.35
N TRP A 179 4.91 -0.50 7.25
CA TRP A 179 3.49 -0.61 6.95
C TRP A 179 2.93 -2.03 7.09
N ASP A 180 3.69 -3.02 6.58
CA ASP A 180 3.40 -4.45 6.71
C ASP A 180 3.27 -4.91 8.17
N LYS A 181 4.13 -4.41 9.06
CA LYS A 181 4.11 -4.76 10.48
C LYS A 181 2.84 -4.22 11.15
N PHE A 182 2.53 -2.93 10.93
CA PHE A 182 1.32 -2.33 11.46
C PHE A 182 0.06 -3.03 10.94
N PHE A 183 0.02 -3.36 9.65
CA PHE A 183 -1.12 -4.07 9.08
C PHE A 183 -1.28 -5.48 9.70
N ASN A 184 -0.22 -6.26 9.78
CA ASN A 184 -0.27 -7.63 10.31
C ASN A 184 -0.67 -7.64 11.80
N ASP A 185 -0.21 -6.68 12.58
CA ASP A 185 -0.62 -6.55 13.98
C ASP A 185 -2.10 -6.12 14.07
N LEU A 186 -2.53 -5.17 13.24
CA LEU A 186 -3.92 -4.72 13.23
C LEU A 186 -4.90 -5.79 12.77
N ILE A 187 -4.55 -6.64 11.80
CA ILE A 187 -5.45 -7.69 11.31
C ILE A 187 -5.67 -8.81 12.34
N SER A 188 -4.83 -8.90 13.37
CA SER A 188 -5.04 -9.77 14.52
C SER A 188 -6.11 -9.22 15.48
N VAL A 189 -6.25 -7.91 15.55
CA VAL A 189 -7.17 -7.18 16.46
C VAL A 189 -8.47 -6.80 15.74
N CYS A 190 -8.34 -6.34 14.51
CA CYS A 190 -9.43 -5.81 13.68
C CYS A 190 -9.77 -6.77 12.54
N ARG A 191 -10.92 -6.51 11.89
CA ARG A 191 -11.34 -7.22 10.68
C ARG A 191 -11.73 -6.22 9.60
N PRO A 192 -11.60 -6.56 8.33
CA PRO A 192 -12.18 -5.77 7.26
C PRO A 192 -13.70 -5.67 7.41
N MET A 193 -14.24 -4.49 7.16
CA MET A 193 -15.70 -4.29 7.17
C MET A 193 -16.36 -5.15 6.09
N THR A 194 -17.39 -5.89 6.46
CA THR A 194 -18.21 -6.68 5.54
C THR A 194 -19.66 -6.24 5.61
N ALA A 195 -20.42 -6.43 4.53
CA ALA A 195 -21.85 -6.10 4.50
C ALA A 195 -22.70 -6.89 5.52
N ALA A 196 -22.21 -8.06 5.95
CA ALA A 196 -22.89 -8.91 6.94
C ALA A 196 -22.51 -8.57 8.39
N ALA A 197 -21.61 -7.59 8.61
CA ALA A 197 -21.16 -7.24 9.95
C ALA A 197 -22.19 -6.34 10.64
N LEU A 198 -23.02 -6.94 11.49
CA LEU A 198 -23.88 -6.21 12.42
C LEU A 198 -23.06 -5.78 13.64
N HIS A 199 -23.28 -4.54 14.11
CA HIS A 199 -22.63 -4.00 15.31
C HIS A 199 -21.09 -3.95 15.25
N THR A 200 -20.55 -3.16 14.34
CA THR A 200 -19.13 -2.85 14.26
C THR A 200 -18.86 -1.41 14.70
N ILE A 201 -17.65 -1.18 15.24
CA ILE A 201 -17.10 0.16 15.44
C ILE A 201 -15.80 0.30 14.66
N THR A 202 -15.50 1.50 14.18
CA THR A 202 -14.21 1.79 13.56
C THR A 202 -13.10 1.71 14.61
N PHE A 203 -11.86 1.47 14.17
CA PHE A 203 -10.71 1.49 15.07
C PHE A 203 -10.54 2.87 15.74
N ASN A 204 -10.84 3.95 15.02
CA ASN A 204 -10.84 5.31 15.55
C ASN A 204 -11.85 5.48 16.70
N GLU A 205 -13.08 5.02 16.52
CA GLU A 205 -14.10 5.09 17.58
C GLU A 205 -13.73 4.22 18.78
N PHE A 206 -13.13 3.06 18.54
CA PHE A 206 -12.59 2.22 19.61
C PHE A 206 -11.50 2.94 20.41
N LEU A 207 -10.54 3.60 19.75
CA LEU A 207 -9.51 4.39 20.42
C LEU A 207 -10.11 5.57 21.20
N ARG A 208 -11.07 6.28 20.61
CA ARG A 208 -11.76 7.38 21.31
C ARG A 208 -12.33 6.95 22.67
N ARG A 209 -12.79 5.70 22.78
CA ARG A 209 -13.36 5.14 24.04
C ARG A 209 -12.30 4.63 25.00
N HIS A 210 -11.18 4.11 24.49
CA HIS A 210 -10.27 3.30 25.29
C HIS A 210 -8.81 3.79 25.29
N GLU A 211 -8.43 4.82 24.51
CA GLU A 211 -7.03 5.29 24.37
C GLU A 211 -6.41 5.61 25.74
N LYS A 212 -7.13 6.35 26.60
CA LYS A 212 -6.63 6.71 27.93
C LYS A 212 -6.30 5.48 28.76
N LEU A 213 -7.24 4.53 28.85
CA LEU A 213 -7.05 3.28 29.58
C LEU A 213 -5.86 2.48 29.04
N LEU A 214 -5.78 2.32 27.71
CA LEU A 214 -4.67 1.60 27.06
C LEU A 214 -3.31 2.20 27.41
N ILE A 215 -3.19 3.52 27.35
CA ILE A 215 -1.94 4.20 27.62
C ILE A 215 -1.58 4.10 29.11
N GLU A 216 -2.53 4.32 30.02
CA GLU A 216 -2.31 4.21 31.46
C GLU A 216 -1.85 2.82 31.89
N GLN A 217 -2.37 1.76 31.27
CA GLN A 217 -1.96 0.38 31.55
C GLN A 217 -0.55 0.05 31.05
N VAL A 218 -0.05 0.73 30.03
CA VAL A 218 1.22 0.41 29.37
C VAL A 218 2.34 1.40 29.71
N ALA A 219 2.01 2.64 30.10
CA ALA A 219 2.99 3.72 30.32
C ALA A 219 4.09 3.39 31.33
N ASN A 220 3.79 2.55 32.34
CA ASN A 220 4.72 2.13 33.37
C ASN A 220 5.29 0.73 33.15
N TRP A 221 5.06 0.15 31.96
CA TRP A 221 5.56 -1.17 31.64
C TRP A 221 7.07 -1.16 31.36
N HIS A 222 7.64 -2.35 31.23
CA HIS A 222 9.06 -2.50 30.91
C HIS A 222 9.45 -1.66 29.68
N GLY A 223 10.52 -0.89 29.78
CA GLY A 223 10.93 0.10 28.78
C GLY A 223 10.40 1.52 29.05
N SER A 224 9.51 1.69 30.03
CA SER A 224 8.97 2.99 30.50
C SER A 224 8.55 3.92 29.34
N PRO A 225 7.67 3.48 28.44
CA PRO A 225 7.23 4.31 27.31
C PRO A 225 6.46 5.54 27.83
N THR A 226 6.75 6.68 27.23
CA THR A 226 6.03 7.91 27.58
C THR A 226 4.61 7.89 27.01
N TYR A 227 3.72 8.70 27.61
CA TYR A 227 2.36 8.88 27.11
C TYR A 227 2.33 9.31 25.63
N SER A 228 3.21 10.25 25.25
CA SER A 228 3.30 10.77 23.90
C SER A 228 3.77 9.72 22.89
N GLU A 229 4.69 8.83 23.28
CA GLU A 229 5.16 7.72 22.43
C GLU A 229 4.04 6.73 22.15
N LEU A 230 3.33 6.28 23.19
CA LEU A 230 2.19 5.37 23.04
C LEU A 230 1.08 5.97 22.18
N LYS A 231 0.75 7.23 22.41
CA LYS A 231 -0.24 7.96 21.61
C LYS A 231 0.16 8.04 20.15
N MET A 232 1.45 8.24 19.85
CA MET A 232 1.96 8.29 18.49
C MET A 232 1.86 6.93 17.80
N ILE A 233 2.12 5.83 18.50
CA ILE A 233 1.96 4.46 17.99
C ILE A 233 0.48 4.21 17.65
N LEU A 234 -0.43 4.50 18.57
CA LEU A 234 -1.86 4.34 18.35
C LEU A 234 -2.36 5.17 17.17
N LYS A 235 -1.87 6.40 17.02
CA LYS A 235 -2.19 7.26 15.86
C LYS A 235 -1.74 6.63 14.54
N LYS A 236 -0.56 6.01 14.50
CA LYS A 236 -0.07 5.30 13.29
C LYS A 236 -0.87 4.04 13.01
N MET A 237 -1.22 3.27 14.05
CA MET A 237 -2.12 2.11 13.92
C MET A 237 -3.48 2.53 13.39
N ASN A 238 -4.08 3.60 13.96
CA ASN A 238 -5.36 4.13 13.49
C ASN A 238 -5.31 4.52 12.01
N PHE A 239 -4.25 5.20 11.60
CA PHE A 239 -4.09 5.60 10.20
C PHE A 239 -4.07 4.38 9.26
N VAL A 240 -3.32 3.31 9.59
CA VAL A 240 -3.30 2.08 8.78
C VAL A 240 -4.68 1.40 8.79
N ALA A 241 -5.35 1.36 9.94
CA ALA A 241 -6.68 0.78 10.07
C ALA A 241 -7.71 1.53 9.19
N GLU A 242 -7.67 2.86 9.15
CA GLU A 242 -8.53 3.68 8.30
C GLU A 242 -8.27 3.43 6.81
N VAL A 243 -7.01 3.36 6.38
CA VAL A 243 -6.65 3.07 4.97
C VAL A 243 -7.25 1.76 4.49
N TYR A 244 -7.31 0.73 5.34
CA TYR A 244 -7.89 -0.57 5.00
C TYR A 244 -9.34 -0.76 5.45
N ASN A 245 -9.96 0.28 5.99
CA ASN A 245 -11.33 0.24 6.53
C ASN A 245 -11.53 -0.92 7.52
N LEU A 246 -10.61 -1.04 8.47
CA LEU A 246 -10.66 -2.07 9.50
C LEU A 246 -11.61 -1.66 10.63
N VAL A 247 -12.37 -2.62 11.12
CA VAL A 247 -13.37 -2.45 12.18
C VAL A 247 -13.20 -3.51 13.27
N ILE A 248 -13.78 -3.22 14.45
CA ILE A 248 -13.86 -4.16 15.57
C ILE A 248 -15.33 -4.55 15.72
N TYR A 249 -15.62 -5.85 15.77
CA TYR A 249 -16.95 -6.37 16.02
C TYR A 249 -17.35 -6.19 17.47
N GLY A 250 -18.64 -5.95 17.72
CA GLY A 250 -19.16 -5.63 19.04
C GLY A 250 -18.88 -6.70 20.10
N ASP A 251 -18.94 -7.97 19.73
CA ASP A 251 -18.61 -9.13 20.56
C ASP A 251 -17.11 -9.31 20.79
N GLN A 252 -16.25 -8.67 19.99
CA GLN A 252 -14.78 -8.77 20.04
C GLN A 252 -14.12 -7.61 20.79
N GLN A 253 -14.86 -6.60 21.27
CA GLN A 253 -14.27 -5.38 21.83
C GLN A 253 -13.39 -5.65 23.06
N LYS A 254 -13.78 -6.56 23.97
CA LYS A 254 -12.96 -6.93 25.14
C LYS A 254 -11.66 -7.60 24.70
N LYS A 255 -11.74 -8.53 23.74
CA LYS A 255 -10.56 -9.20 23.19
C LYS A 255 -9.64 -8.19 22.50
N ALA A 256 -10.19 -7.29 21.69
CA ALA A 256 -9.44 -6.26 21.00
C ALA A 256 -8.70 -5.32 21.97
N LEU A 257 -9.30 -5.00 23.12
CA LEU A 257 -8.67 -4.19 24.17
C LEU A 257 -7.44 -4.90 24.76
N ILE A 258 -7.55 -6.19 25.07
CA ILE A 258 -6.45 -7.00 25.60
C ILE A 258 -5.35 -7.15 24.54
N ASP A 259 -5.71 -7.52 23.32
CA ASP A 259 -4.76 -7.74 22.23
C ASP A 259 -3.98 -6.43 21.93
N LEU A 260 -4.67 -5.29 21.91
CA LEU A 260 -4.04 -3.99 21.64
C LEU A 260 -3.13 -3.54 22.78
N ALA A 261 -3.50 -3.78 24.06
CA ALA A 261 -2.64 -3.53 25.20
C ALA A 261 -1.36 -4.39 25.10
N SER A 262 -1.50 -5.68 24.77
CA SER A 262 -0.38 -6.60 24.57
C SER A 262 0.54 -6.16 23.42
N LEU A 263 -0.03 -5.68 22.32
CA LEU A 263 0.75 -5.12 21.21
C LEU A 263 1.54 -3.88 21.65
N LEU A 264 0.92 -2.95 22.37
CA LEU A 264 1.60 -1.76 22.89
C LEU A 264 2.74 -2.11 23.84
N MET A 265 2.55 -3.12 24.70
CA MET A 265 3.63 -3.64 25.57
C MET A 265 4.79 -4.20 24.74
N MET A 266 4.52 -4.96 23.68
CA MET A 266 5.56 -5.48 22.80
C MET A 266 6.32 -4.35 22.04
N TYR A 267 5.62 -3.31 21.63
CA TYR A 267 6.27 -2.12 21.05
C TYR A 267 7.18 -1.44 22.10
N SER A 268 6.72 -1.30 23.32
CA SER A 268 7.49 -0.72 24.45
C SER A 268 8.73 -1.54 24.76
N CYS A 269 8.64 -2.87 24.77
CA CYS A 269 9.78 -3.76 24.96
C CYS A 269 10.75 -3.82 23.77
N GLY A 270 10.51 -3.01 22.73
CA GLY A 270 11.41 -2.94 21.58
C GLY A 270 11.22 -4.04 20.54
N LYS A 271 10.07 -4.72 20.47
CA LYS A 271 9.74 -5.69 19.39
C LYS A 271 10.07 -5.13 18.01
N TYR A 272 9.79 -3.84 17.80
CA TYR A 272 10.11 -3.13 16.57
C TYR A 272 11.06 -1.95 16.79
N GLY A 273 11.58 -1.80 18.02
CA GLY A 273 12.40 -0.66 18.45
C GLY A 273 11.59 0.64 18.44
N MET A 274 11.08 1.10 19.58
CA MET A 274 10.24 2.31 19.64
C MET A 274 10.91 3.50 18.98
N LYS A 275 12.21 3.72 19.20
CA LYS A 275 13.01 4.76 18.55
C LYS A 275 13.04 4.67 17.01
N LYS A 276 12.71 3.53 16.42
CA LYS A 276 12.67 3.31 14.97
C LYS A 276 11.27 3.50 14.36
N LEU A 277 10.26 3.73 15.18
CA LEU A 277 8.86 3.85 14.74
C LEU A 277 8.35 5.29 14.73
N TYR A 278 9.10 6.24 15.32
CA TYR A 278 8.77 7.67 15.28
C TYR A 278 9.66 8.46 14.36
#